data_187db7d8cd5da3111f1851894967ee3a
#
_entry.id   187db7d8cd5da3111f1851894967ee3a
#
_cell.length_a   1.000
_cell.length_b   1.000
_cell.length_c   1.000
_cell.angle_alpha   90.00
_cell.angle_beta   90.00
_cell.angle_gamma   90.00
#
_symmetry.space_group_name_H-M   'P 1'
#
loop_
_entity.id
_entity.type
_entity.pdbx_description
1 polymer ?
#
loop_
_entity_poly.entity_id
_entity_poly.type
_entity_poly.pdbx_seq_one_letter_code
_entity_poly.pdbx_strand_id
1 'polypeptide(L)'
;MMAYTQQEQRNLDLVEAMFDHVLIPMDGDAADRFIAPDYIQHNQWVDTGLEPLKAFLRKVRGENPDAVHDIKRRFADGDHVIVHYHVRRFDGDPGFAVMDIFRIEGDLIVEHWDVVQDVPTESPNPYSPF
;
A
#
# COMPACT_ATOMS: atom_id res chain seq x y z
N MET A 1 -20.75 17.54 2.79
CA MET A 1 -19.67 16.70 2.27
C MET A 1 -18.52 17.57 1.86
N MET A 2 -17.33 17.25 2.33
CA MET A 2 -16.13 17.98 1.94
C MET A 2 -15.56 17.39 0.66
N ALA A 3 -15.36 18.22 -0.34
CA ALA A 3 -14.64 17.82 -1.54
C ALA A 3 -13.13 17.94 -1.26
N TYR A 4 -12.34 17.05 -1.87
CA TYR A 4 -10.90 17.17 -1.84
C TYR A 4 -10.44 18.39 -2.65
N THR A 5 -9.31 18.97 -2.24
CA THR A 5 -8.62 19.96 -3.07
C THR A 5 -8.11 19.29 -4.34
N GLN A 6 -7.72 20.09 -5.33
CA GLN A 6 -7.10 19.55 -6.56
C GLN A 6 -5.83 18.79 -6.24
N GLN A 7 -5.02 19.27 -5.29
CA GLN A 7 -3.79 18.59 -4.90
C GLN A 7 -4.09 17.27 -4.22
N GLU A 8 -5.06 17.22 -3.32
CA GLU A 8 -5.47 15.99 -2.66
C GLU A 8 -6.01 14.98 -3.66
N GLN A 9 -6.79 15.40 -4.64
CA GLN A 9 -7.28 14.52 -5.69
C GLN A 9 -6.14 13.99 -6.55
N ARG A 10 -5.15 14.82 -6.91
CA ARG A 10 -3.96 14.35 -7.63
C ARG A 10 -3.17 13.32 -6.81
N ASN A 11 -3.05 13.55 -5.49
CA ASN A 11 -2.37 12.63 -4.61
C ASN A 11 -3.10 11.29 -4.50
N LEU A 12 -4.43 11.30 -4.40
CA LEU A 12 -5.24 10.08 -4.45
C LEU A 12 -5.03 9.32 -5.76
N ASP A 13 -5.07 10.04 -6.89
CA ASP A 13 -4.90 9.44 -8.21
C ASP A 13 -3.49 8.83 -8.37
N LEU A 14 -2.47 9.50 -7.86
CA LEU A 14 -1.09 9.00 -7.87
C LEU A 14 -0.97 7.68 -7.09
N VAL A 15 -1.50 7.65 -5.87
CA VAL A 15 -1.45 6.46 -5.03
C VAL A 15 -2.28 5.32 -5.62
N GLU A 16 -3.45 5.63 -6.20
CA GLU A 16 -4.26 4.63 -6.90
C GLU A 16 -3.50 4.01 -8.08
N ALA A 17 -2.85 4.84 -8.90
CA ALA A 17 -2.04 4.35 -10.01
C ALA A 17 -0.85 3.52 -9.51
N MET A 18 -0.23 3.91 -8.42
CA MET A 18 0.86 3.15 -7.81
C MET A 18 0.37 1.77 -7.34
N PHE A 19 -0.80 1.68 -6.70
CA PHE A 19 -1.38 0.38 -6.34
C PHE A 19 -1.64 -0.47 -7.58
N ASP A 20 -2.24 0.10 -8.63
CA ASP A 20 -2.60 -0.63 -9.85
C ASP A 20 -1.39 -1.15 -10.61
N HIS A 21 -0.30 -0.40 -10.64
CA HIS A 21 0.88 -0.73 -11.44
C HIS A 21 2.02 -1.37 -10.66
N VAL A 22 2.09 -1.16 -9.35
CA VAL A 22 3.21 -1.60 -8.52
C VAL A 22 2.79 -2.61 -7.46
N LEU A 23 1.92 -2.24 -6.53
CA LEU A 23 1.63 -3.09 -5.37
C LEU A 23 0.71 -4.26 -5.70
N ILE A 24 -0.38 -4.04 -6.42
CA ILE A 24 -1.33 -5.11 -6.77
C ILE A 24 -0.65 -6.18 -7.63
N PRO A 25 0.07 -5.82 -8.73
CA PRO A 25 0.81 -6.84 -9.48
C PRO A 25 2.14 -7.24 -8.85
N MET A 26 2.55 -6.58 -7.76
CA MET A 26 3.86 -6.78 -7.13
C MET A 26 5.01 -6.60 -8.14
N ASP A 27 4.92 -5.55 -8.96
CA ASP A 27 5.87 -5.24 -10.01
C ASP A 27 6.85 -4.15 -9.52
N GLY A 28 8.00 -4.57 -9.01
CA GLY A 28 9.03 -3.65 -8.54
C GLY A 28 9.58 -2.75 -9.63
N ASP A 29 9.63 -3.22 -10.88
CA ASP A 29 10.20 -2.45 -11.99
C ASP A 29 9.35 -1.23 -12.37
N ALA A 30 8.07 -1.23 -12.03
CA ALA A 30 7.17 -0.10 -12.28
C ALA A 30 7.26 1.00 -11.21
N ALA A 31 7.97 0.76 -10.11
CA ALA A 31 7.96 1.64 -8.94
C ALA A 31 8.61 3.01 -9.19
N ASP A 32 9.59 3.11 -10.09
CA ASP A 32 10.35 4.34 -10.35
C ASP A 32 9.45 5.51 -10.77
N ARG A 33 8.32 5.23 -11.40
CA ARG A 33 7.40 6.26 -11.88
C ARG A 33 6.62 6.95 -10.77
N PHE A 34 6.53 6.30 -9.59
CA PHE A 34 5.63 6.73 -8.52
C PHE A 34 6.34 7.06 -7.22
N ILE A 35 7.53 6.51 -7.01
CA ILE A 35 8.22 6.54 -5.71
C ILE A 35 9.62 7.13 -5.91
N ALA A 36 9.97 8.09 -5.06
CA ALA A 36 11.30 8.71 -5.09
C ALA A 36 12.39 7.69 -4.74
N PRO A 37 13.59 7.77 -5.37
CA PRO A 37 14.67 6.82 -5.10
C PRO A 37 15.10 6.77 -3.64
N ASP A 38 15.02 7.89 -2.94
CA ASP A 38 15.44 8.05 -1.55
C ASP A 38 14.25 8.12 -0.59
N TYR A 39 13.09 7.56 -0.98
CA TYR A 39 11.93 7.60 -0.10
C TYR A 39 12.24 6.94 1.25
N ILE A 40 11.55 7.41 2.28
CA ILE A 40 11.75 6.95 3.66
C ILE A 40 10.74 5.85 3.96
N GLN A 41 11.22 4.66 4.29
CA GLN A 41 10.40 3.50 4.63
C GLN A 41 10.34 3.31 6.14
N HIS A 42 9.12 3.22 6.68
CA HIS A 42 8.92 2.92 8.11
C HIS A 42 8.42 1.49 8.37
N ASN A 43 8.14 0.71 7.33
CA ASN A 43 7.86 -0.71 7.52
C ASN A 43 9.11 -1.42 8.05
N GLN A 44 8.96 -2.14 9.17
CA GLN A 44 10.10 -2.70 9.90
C GLN A 44 10.71 -3.95 9.24
N TRP A 45 10.08 -4.48 8.20
CA TRP A 45 10.56 -5.67 7.48
C TRP A 45 11.24 -5.34 6.15
N VAL A 46 11.23 -4.07 5.74
CA VAL A 46 11.80 -3.61 4.48
C VAL A 46 12.77 -2.48 4.76
N ASP A 47 13.98 -2.56 4.24
CA ASP A 47 14.97 -1.50 4.39
C ASP A 47 14.50 -0.23 3.64
N THR A 48 15.02 0.92 4.05
CA THR A 48 14.63 2.21 3.48
C THR A 48 15.16 2.40 2.06
N GLY A 49 14.44 3.19 1.27
CA GLY A 49 14.78 3.49 -0.12
C GLY A 49 14.06 2.62 -1.13
N LEU A 50 14.14 3.02 -2.38
CA LEU A 50 13.39 2.39 -3.47
C LEU A 50 13.93 1.01 -3.84
N GLU A 51 15.24 0.83 -3.91
CA GLU A 51 15.81 -0.46 -4.34
C GLU A 51 15.46 -1.62 -3.41
N PRO A 52 15.50 -1.48 -2.07
CA PRO A 52 15.01 -2.53 -1.18
C PRO A 52 13.54 -2.86 -1.37
N LEU A 53 12.69 -1.86 -1.67
CA LEU A 53 11.27 -2.10 -1.96
C LEU A 53 11.10 -2.94 -3.24
N LYS A 54 11.84 -2.61 -4.29
CA LYS A 54 11.81 -3.39 -5.53
C LYS A 54 12.21 -4.84 -5.29
N ALA A 55 13.28 -5.07 -4.54
CA ALA A 55 13.74 -6.41 -4.18
C ALA A 55 12.68 -7.17 -3.37
N PHE A 56 12.04 -6.49 -2.41
CA PHE A 56 10.97 -7.08 -1.60
C PHE A 56 9.77 -7.49 -2.48
N LEU A 57 9.34 -6.61 -3.39
CA LEU A 57 8.21 -6.92 -4.29
C LEU A 57 8.51 -8.11 -5.20
N ARG A 58 9.72 -8.20 -5.75
CA ARG A 58 10.13 -9.36 -6.56
C ARG A 58 10.09 -10.65 -5.74
N LYS A 59 10.56 -10.59 -4.49
CA LYS A 59 10.56 -11.74 -3.59
C LYS A 59 9.14 -12.22 -3.30
N VAL A 60 8.26 -11.33 -2.85
CA VAL A 60 6.89 -11.71 -2.48
C VAL A 60 6.07 -12.16 -3.69
N ARG A 61 6.33 -11.60 -4.87
CA ARG A 61 5.70 -12.06 -6.12
C ARG A 61 6.10 -13.49 -6.44
N GLY A 62 7.37 -13.83 -6.25
CA GLY A 62 7.86 -15.19 -6.44
C GLY A 62 7.29 -16.18 -5.44
N GLU A 63 7.10 -15.76 -4.19
CA GLU A 63 6.56 -16.61 -3.13
C GLU A 63 5.04 -16.76 -3.21
N ASN A 64 4.31 -15.70 -3.61
CA ASN A 64 2.86 -15.64 -3.60
C ASN A 64 2.33 -14.99 -4.90
N PRO A 65 2.49 -15.65 -6.06
CA PRO A 65 2.12 -15.04 -7.34
C PRO A 65 0.62 -14.77 -7.48
N ASP A 66 -0.21 -15.46 -6.70
CA ASP A 66 -1.67 -15.33 -6.74
C ASP A 66 -2.22 -14.41 -5.64
N ALA A 67 -1.36 -13.65 -4.97
CA ALA A 67 -1.78 -12.75 -3.90
C ALA A 67 -2.79 -11.71 -4.42
N VAL A 68 -3.79 -11.42 -3.60
CA VAL A 68 -4.84 -10.45 -3.89
C VAL A 68 -4.72 -9.28 -2.91
N HIS A 69 -4.71 -8.08 -3.45
CA HIS A 69 -4.75 -6.83 -2.69
C HIS A 69 -6.11 -6.20 -2.93
N ASP A 70 -6.98 -6.27 -1.93
CA ASP A 70 -8.36 -5.82 -2.02
C ASP A 70 -8.52 -4.49 -1.26
N ILE A 71 -8.54 -3.38 -2.00
CA ILE A 71 -8.62 -2.04 -1.43
C ILE A 71 -10.05 -1.79 -0.95
N LYS A 72 -10.18 -1.46 0.33
CA LYS A 72 -11.46 -1.18 0.97
C LYS A 72 -11.82 0.30 0.95
N ARG A 73 -10.86 1.17 1.28
CA ARG A 73 -11.09 2.62 1.31
C ARG A 73 -9.78 3.38 1.27
N ARG A 74 -9.87 4.63 0.83
CA ARG A 74 -8.73 5.53 0.78
C ARG A 74 -9.16 6.95 1.06
N PHE A 75 -8.26 7.72 1.66
CA PHE A 75 -8.51 9.10 2.07
C PHE A 75 -7.27 9.94 1.78
N ALA A 76 -7.48 11.22 1.51
CA ALA A 76 -6.40 12.20 1.43
C ALA A 76 -6.56 13.26 2.52
N ASP A 77 -5.43 13.70 3.05
CA ASP A 77 -5.36 14.84 3.98
C ASP A 77 -4.06 15.59 3.71
N GLY A 78 -4.18 16.74 3.02
CA GLY A 78 -3.04 17.53 2.61
C GLY A 78 -2.13 16.72 1.67
N ASP A 79 -0.87 16.57 2.05
CA ASP A 79 0.14 15.82 1.31
C ASP A 79 0.19 14.32 1.66
N HIS A 80 -0.74 13.84 2.46
CA HIS A 80 -0.82 12.44 2.89
C HIS A 80 -2.02 11.74 2.26
N VAL A 81 -1.83 10.46 1.94
CA VAL A 81 -2.90 9.56 1.48
C VAL A 81 -2.89 8.30 2.35
N ILE A 82 -4.07 7.89 2.81
CA ILE A 82 -4.26 6.71 3.65
C ILE A 82 -5.03 5.67 2.83
N VAL A 83 -4.55 4.42 2.85
CA VAL A 83 -5.21 3.31 2.16
C VAL A 83 -5.39 2.15 3.13
N HIS A 84 -6.63 1.65 3.24
CA HIS A 84 -6.98 0.49 4.06
C HIS A 84 -7.34 -0.65 3.12
N TYR A 85 -6.64 -1.80 3.25
CA TYR A 85 -6.85 -2.91 2.33
C TYR A 85 -6.58 -4.26 2.97
N HIS A 86 -7.04 -5.31 2.29
CA HIS A 86 -6.89 -6.71 2.68
C HIS A 86 -5.92 -7.39 1.73
N VAL A 87 -4.91 -8.05 2.27
CA VAL A 87 -4.00 -8.88 1.49
C VAL A 87 -4.28 -10.35 1.78
N ARG A 88 -4.54 -11.14 0.75
CA ARG A 88 -4.60 -12.60 0.81
C ARG A 88 -3.51 -13.15 -0.10
N ARG A 89 -2.65 -13.99 0.47
CA ARG A 89 -1.50 -14.53 -0.25
C ARG A 89 -1.86 -15.67 -1.19
N PHE A 90 -2.91 -16.42 -0.82
CA PHE A 90 -3.40 -17.58 -1.58
C PHE A 90 -4.89 -17.77 -1.30
N ASP A 91 -5.55 -18.62 -2.08
CA ASP A 91 -6.96 -18.91 -1.89
C ASP A 91 -7.24 -19.52 -0.51
N GLY A 92 -8.19 -18.96 0.22
CA GLY A 92 -8.53 -19.37 1.56
C GLY A 92 -7.66 -18.78 2.68
N ASP A 93 -6.64 -17.98 2.33
CA ASP A 93 -5.83 -17.27 3.33
C ASP A 93 -6.67 -16.21 4.04
N PRO A 94 -6.77 -16.23 5.40
CA PRO A 94 -7.37 -15.11 6.10
C PRO A 94 -6.64 -13.80 5.84
N GLY A 95 -5.33 -13.88 5.62
CA GLY A 95 -4.49 -12.75 5.24
C GLY A 95 -4.30 -11.74 6.34
N PHE A 96 -4.04 -10.51 5.92
CA PHE A 96 -3.83 -9.42 6.87
C PHE A 96 -4.51 -8.14 6.42
N ALA A 97 -4.88 -7.34 7.42
CA ALA A 97 -5.35 -5.98 7.24
C ALA A 97 -4.14 -5.05 7.23
N VAL A 98 -4.10 -4.16 6.26
CA VAL A 98 -3.03 -3.18 6.12
C VAL A 98 -3.61 -1.78 6.12
N MET A 99 -2.98 -0.88 6.87
CA MET A 99 -3.23 0.55 6.81
C MET A 99 -1.93 1.21 6.39
N ASP A 100 -1.88 1.71 5.15
CA ASP A 100 -0.74 2.44 4.62
C ASP A 100 -0.98 3.95 4.75
N ILE A 101 0.09 4.68 5.05
CA ILE A 101 0.13 6.13 4.95
C ILE A 101 1.26 6.50 4.02
N PHE A 102 0.96 7.30 3.00
CA PHE A 102 1.94 7.80 2.03
C PHE A 102 2.01 9.32 2.12
N ARG A 103 3.23 9.87 2.15
CA ARG A 103 3.43 11.31 1.99
C ARG A 103 3.94 11.56 0.57
N ILE A 104 3.37 12.56 -0.07
CA ILE A 104 3.65 12.90 -1.47
C ILE A 104 4.28 14.28 -1.53
N GLU A 105 5.31 14.42 -2.37
CA GLU A 105 6.00 15.67 -2.62
C GLU A 105 6.44 15.68 -4.09
N GLY A 106 6.07 16.74 -4.83
CA GLY A 106 6.45 16.87 -6.24
C GLY A 106 5.99 15.69 -7.10
N ASP A 107 4.77 15.22 -6.91
CA ASP A 107 4.14 14.12 -7.66
C ASP A 107 4.85 12.75 -7.50
N LEU A 108 5.63 12.59 -6.42
CA LEU A 108 6.25 11.33 -6.05
C LEU A 108 5.95 11.01 -4.59
N ILE A 109 5.86 9.72 -4.29
CA ILE A 109 5.78 9.23 -2.92
C ILE A 109 7.17 9.33 -2.32
N VAL A 110 7.30 10.06 -1.20
CA VAL A 110 8.58 10.32 -0.55
C VAL A 110 8.71 9.69 0.83
N GLU A 111 7.60 9.19 1.40
CA GLU A 111 7.62 8.57 2.71
C GLU A 111 6.43 7.64 2.88
N HIS A 112 6.63 6.53 3.59
CA HIS A 112 5.61 5.49 3.79
C HIS A 112 5.66 4.93 5.19
N TRP A 113 4.49 4.83 5.81
CA TRP A 113 4.25 4.12 7.09
C TRP A 113 3.19 3.07 6.86
N ASP A 114 3.22 2.00 7.63
CA ASP A 114 2.11 1.05 7.64
C ASP A 114 1.90 0.41 9.01
N VAL A 115 0.72 -0.11 9.18
CA VAL A 115 0.36 -1.01 10.28
C VAL A 115 -0.25 -2.26 9.65
N VAL A 116 0.26 -3.42 10.03
CA VAL A 116 -0.17 -4.70 9.49
C VAL A 116 -0.68 -5.55 10.64
N GLN A 117 -1.89 -6.12 10.48
CA GLN A 117 -2.52 -6.96 11.48
C GLN A 117 -3.01 -8.24 10.81
N ASP A 118 -2.68 -9.40 11.40
CA ASP A 118 -3.26 -10.67 10.96
C ASP A 118 -4.77 -10.66 11.16
N VAL A 119 -5.51 -11.15 10.16
CA VAL A 119 -6.96 -11.30 10.27
C VAL A 119 -7.22 -12.58 11.06
N PRO A 120 -7.90 -12.49 12.22
CA PRO A 120 -8.18 -13.68 13.02
C PRO A 120 -9.22 -14.57 12.34
N THR A 121 -9.07 -15.88 12.53
CA THR A 121 -10.05 -16.86 12.05
C THR A 121 -11.24 -16.99 13.00
N GLU A 122 -11.08 -16.58 14.25
CA GLU A 122 -12.12 -16.56 15.26
C GLU A 122 -12.13 -15.21 15.96
N SER A 123 -13.32 -14.69 16.22
CA SER A 123 -13.48 -13.40 16.87
C SER A 123 -14.82 -13.34 17.60
N PRO A 124 -14.90 -12.72 18.78
CA PRO A 124 -16.19 -12.45 19.44
C PRO A 124 -16.99 -11.35 18.73
N ASN A 125 -16.38 -10.65 17.79
CA ASN A 125 -16.98 -9.56 17.04
C ASN A 125 -17.53 -10.09 15.71
N PRO A 126 -18.83 -9.86 15.40
CA PRO A 126 -19.40 -10.33 14.13
C PRO A 126 -18.95 -9.55 12.92
N TYR A 127 -18.30 -8.38 13.10
CA TYR A 127 -17.81 -7.55 11.98
C TYR A 127 -16.35 -7.87 11.68
N SER A 128 -15.98 -7.79 10.40
CA SER A 128 -14.61 -7.98 9.95
C SER A 128 -13.74 -6.75 10.30
N PRO A 129 -12.39 -6.84 10.17
CA PRO A 129 -11.51 -5.67 10.32
C PRO A 129 -11.68 -4.60 9.23
N PHE A 130 -12.52 -4.85 8.25
CA PHE A 130 -12.66 -4.02 7.05
C PHE A 130 -13.94 -3.24 6.93
#